data_3d07eef8a182fcb0daec85f64e9d0a9d
#
_entry.id   3d07eef8a182fcb0daec85f64e9d0a9d
#
_cell.length_a   1.000
_cell.length_b   1.000
_cell.length_c   1.000
_cell.angle_alpha   90.00
_cell.angle_beta   90.00
_cell.angle_gamma   90.00
#
_symmetry.space_group_name_H-M   'P 1'
#
loop_
_entity.id
_entity.type
_entity.pdbx_description
1 polymer ?
#
loop_
_entity_poly.entity_id
_entity_poly.type
_entity_poly.pdbx_seq_one_letter_code
_entity_poly.pdbx_strand_id
1 'polypeptide(L)'
;VALAVIRGLQPGFDFARDSDDDAFSFAVSHLGDERLSLGRLHLVCTARGVADPMTEFSVCEATPGMHLEVGHEQLDTDRPFLFPLAPIESSWEHEARAQSVRVDIHAVDALAQEYFGRPGLHVRFTGSAPLDAARERHWRSVATHMRGPGSEPDVFDNVLLRDALFRTVAAALLSDFPNDTLDLPPAHDGGVAP
;
A
#
# COMPACT_ATOMS: atom_id res chain seq x y z
N VAL A 1 -14.41 -20.87 -2.13
CA VAL A 1 -14.36 -20.21 -0.81
C VAL A 1 -13.24 -19.18 -0.79
N ALA A 2 -11.98 -19.55 -1.09
CA ALA A 2 -10.83 -18.64 -1.03
C ALA A 2 -11.05 -17.36 -1.85
N LEU A 3 -11.42 -17.49 -3.11
CA LEU A 3 -11.66 -16.35 -4.01
C LEU A 3 -12.76 -15.41 -3.49
N ALA A 4 -13.81 -15.95 -2.89
CA ALA A 4 -14.87 -15.13 -2.29
C ALA A 4 -14.37 -14.30 -1.08
N VAL A 5 -13.48 -14.87 -0.26
CA VAL A 5 -12.86 -14.15 0.86
C VAL A 5 -11.93 -13.06 0.35
N ILE A 6 -11.07 -13.38 -0.62
CA ILE A 6 -10.12 -12.43 -1.20
C ILE A 6 -10.87 -11.27 -1.89
N ARG A 7 -11.91 -11.55 -2.67
CA ARG A 7 -12.76 -10.51 -3.28
C ARG A 7 -13.49 -9.64 -2.26
N GLY A 8 -13.80 -10.17 -1.07
CA GLY A 8 -14.37 -9.38 0.03
C GLY A 8 -13.38 -8.36 0.60
N LEU A 9 -12.08 -8.62 0.51
CA LEU A 9 -11.01 -7.74 1.01
C LEU A 9 -10.40 -6.87 -0.10
N GLN A 10 -10.45 -7.35 -1.33
CA GLN A 10 -9.98 -6.65 -2.54
C GLN A 10 -10.97 -6.89 -3.66
N PRO A 11 -12.02 -6.07 -3.75
CA PRO A 11 -12.95 -6.11 -4.86
C PRO A 11 -12.21 -5.99 -6.19
N GLY A 12 -12.66 -6.75 -7.21
CA GLY A 12 -12.02 -6.77 -8.52
C GLY A 12 -10.77 -7.63 -8.64
N PHE A 13 -10.31 -8.28 -7.56
CA PHE A 13 -9.26 -9.29 -7.68
C PHE A 13 -9.84 -10.65 -8.09
N ASP A 14 -9.26 -11.23 -9.11
CA ASP A 14 -9.56 -12.59 -9.58
C ASP A 14 -8.28 -13.35 -9.84
N PHE A 15 -8.30 -14.68 -9.65
CA PHE A 15 -7.18 -15.52 -10.01
C PHE A 15 -7.62 -16.89 -10.51
N ALA A 16 -6.84 -17.45 -11.41
CA ALA A 16 -6.98 -18.80 -11.92
C ALA A 16 -5.75 -19.63 -11.57
N ARG A 17 -5.96 -20.82 -11.02
CA ARG A 17 -4.89 -21.79 -10.78
C ARG A 17 -4.49 -22.44 -12.11
N ASP A 18 -3.19 -22.64 -12.30
CA ASP A 18 -2.67 -23.29 -13.50
C ASP A 18 -2.85 -24.82 -13.45
N SER A 19 -2.99 -25.40 -12.25
CA SER A 19 -3.20 -26.85 -12.05
C SER A 19 -4.10 -27.11 -10.85
N ASP A 20 -5.00 -28.08 -10.98
CA ASP A 20 -5.82 -28.59 -9.87
C ASP A 20 -5.09 -29.60 -8.98
N ASP A 21 -3.95 -30.14 -9.46
CA ASP A 21 -3.17 -31.16 -8.74
C ASP A 21 -2.22 -30.59 -7.68
N ASP A 22 -1.99 -29.26 -7.69
CA ASP A 22 -1.16 -28.61 -6.68
C ASP A 22 -1.89 -28.47 -5.35
N ALA A 23 -1.13 -28.64 -4.26
CA ALA A 23 -1.61 -28.35 -2.93
C ALA A 23 -2.07 -26.88 -2.88
N PHE A 24 -3.31 -26.66 -2.44
CA PHE A 24 -3.88 -25.31 -2.31
C PHE A 24 -4.09 -24.99 -0.85
N SER A 25 -3.49 -23.89 -0.40
CA SER A 25 -3.85 -23.26 0.85
C SER A 25 -3.83 -21.74 0.72
N PHE A 26 -4.61 -21.07 1.55
CA PHE A 26 -4.56 -19.63 1.63
C PHE A 26 -4.77 -19.17 3.05
N ALA A 27 -4.13 -18.06 3.39
CA ALA A 27 -4.39 -17.30 4.60
C ALA A 27 -4.43 -15.82 4.22
N VAL A 28 -5.40 -15.13 4.79
CA VAL A 28 -5.54 -13.70 4.61
C VAL A 28 -5.86 -13.08 5.95
N SER A 29 -5.26 -11.94 6.25
CA SER A 29 -5.61 -11.14 7.40
C SER A 29 -5.70 -9.67 7.02
N HIS A 30 -6.63 -8.98 7.64
CA HIS A 30 -6.84 -7.57 7.48
C HIS A 30 -7.06 -6.95 8.85
N LEU A 31 -6.41 -5.83 9.11
CA LEU A 31 -6.54 -5.04 10.33
C LEU A 31 -6.65 -3.58 9.94
N GLY A 32 -7.68 -2.90 10.40
CA GLY A 32 -7.80 -1.47 10.17
C GLY A 32 -9.21 -1.03 9.84
N ASP A 33 -9.29 0.21 9.38
CA ASP A 33 -10.50 0.86 8.91
C ASP A 33 -10.34 1.38 7.47
N GLU A 34 -11.31 2.17 7.02
CA GLU A 34 -11.31 2.75 5.67
C GLU A 34 -10.15 3.74 5.44
N ARG A 35 -9.61 4.35 6.51
CA ARG A 35 -8.56 5.37 6.41
C ARG A 35 -7.15 4.80 6.41
N LEU A 36 -6.92 3.73 7.19
CA LEU A 36 -5.63 3.05 7.32
C LEU A 36 -5.86 1.57 7.58
N SER A 37 -5.28 0.72 6.75
CA SER A 37 -5.36 -0.71 6.95
C SER A 37 -4.07 -1.45 6.63
N LEU A 38 -3.93 -2.62 7.23
CA LEU A 38 -2.85 -3.57 7.02
C LEU A 38 -3.42 -4.85 6.41
N GLY A 39 -2.84 -5.30 5.32
CA GLY A 39 -3.20 -6.55 4.66
C GLY A 39 -2.05 -7.55 4.69
N ARG A 40 -2.38 -8.83 4.85
CA ARG A 40 -1.45 -9.94 4.61
C ARG A 40 -2.16 -10.97 3.77
N LEU A 41 -1.46 -11.46 2.77
CA LEU A 41 -1.92 -12.52 1.89
C LEU A 41 -0.85 -13.61 1.83
N HIS A 42 -1.28 -14.86 1.93
CA HIS A 42 -0.46 -16.02 1.71
C HIS A 42 -1.26 -17.03 0.87
N LEU A 43 -0.77 -17.32 -0.31
CA LEU A 43 -1.34 -18.29 -1.24
C LEU A 43 -0.30 -19.34 -1.55
N VAL A 44 -0.68 -20.61 -1.45
CA VAL A 44 0.13 -21.76 -1.88
C VAL A 44 -0.57 -22.37 -3.07
N CYS A 45 -0.13 -22.05 -4.25
CA CYS A 45 -0.51 -22.60 -5.54
C CYS A 45 0.29 -21.89 -6.64
N THR A 46 0.36 -22.45 -7.82
CA THR A 46 0.75 -21.77 -9.05
C THR A 46 -0.48 -21.14 -9.67
N ALA A 47 -0.46 -19.85 -9.91
CA ALA A 47 -1.64 -19.14 -10.42
C ALA A 47 -1.29 -17.85 -11.16
N ARG A 48 -2.28 -17.35 -11.89
CA ARG A 48 -2.33 -16.01 -12.49
C ARG A 48 -3.53 -15.27 -11.97
N GLY A 49 -3.36 -13.99 -11.77
CA GLY A 49 -4.43 -13.12 -11.25
C GLY A 49 -4.53 -11.82 -12.02
N VAL A 50 -5.68 -11.23 -11.93
CA VAL A 50 -5.94 -9.87 -12.40
C VAL A 50 -6.59 -9.09 -11.26
N ALA A 51 -6.27 -7.81 -11.17
CA ALA A 51 -6.89 -6.92 -10.21
C ALA A 51 -7.35 -5.64 -10.92
N ASP A 52 -8.55 -5.19 -10.58
CA ASP A 52 -9.01 -3.86 -10.96
C ASP A 52 -8.15 -2.77 -10.30
N PRO A 53 -8.18 -1.54 -10.81
CA PRO A 53 -7.49 -0.42 -10.18
C PRO A 53 -7.83 -0.31 -8.70
N MET A 54 -6.81 -0.07 -7.89
CA MET A 54 -6.99 0.18 -6.46
C MET A 54 -7.76 1.48 -6.25
N THR A 55 -8.63 1.51 -5.23
CA THR A 55 -9.38 2.69 -4.79
C THR A 55 -8.71 3.40 -3.60
N GLU A 56 -7.53 2.93 -3.21
CA GLU A 56 -6.72 3.41 -2.10
C GLU A 56 -5.24 3.37 -2.49
N PHE A 57 -4.39 4.17 -1.87
CA PHE A 57 -2.95 4.01 -1.99
C PHE A 57 -2.51 2.78 -1.20
N SER A 58 -1.86 1.85 -1.87
CA SER A 58 -1.43 0.58 -1.28
C SER A 58 0.05 0.35 -1.57
N VAL A 59 0.89 0.38 -0.54
CA VAL A 59 2.29 -0.04 -0.66
C VAL A 59 2.42 -1.48 -0.21
N CYS A 60 2.96 -2.29 -1.08
CA CYS A 60 3.11 -3.73 -0.90
C CYS A 60 4.58 -4.14 -0.81
N GLU A 61 4.82 -5.18 -0.04
CA GLU A 61 6.03 -5.98 -0.06
C GLU A 61 5.63 -7.42 -0.36
N ALA A 62 6.17 -7.99 -1.43
CA ALA A 62 5.90 -9.34 -1.88
C ALA A 62 7.11 -10.25 -1.69
N THR A 63 6.90 -11.57 -1.71
CA THR A 63 7.99 -12.52 -1.78
C THR A 63 8.60 -12.54 -3.18
N PRO A 64 9.91 -12.83 -3.30
CA PRO A 64 10.54 -13.04 -4.59
C PRO A 64 9.79 -14.10 -5.42
N GLY A 65 9.69 -13.90 -6.72
CA GLY A 65 8.99 -14.81 -7.63
C GLY A 65 7.53 -14.46 -7.89
N MET A 66 7.01 -13.41 -7.27
CA MET A 66 5.74 -12.82 -7.67
C MET A 66 5.99 -11.79 -8.78
N HIS A 67 5.37 -12.01 -9.94
CA HIS A 67 5.45 -11.11 -11.08
C HIS A 67 4.18 -10.27 -11.15
N LEU A 68 4.36 -8.96 -11.27
CA LEU A 68 3.27 -7.99 -11.41
C LEU A 68 3.52 -7.14 -12.65
N GLU A 69 2.51 -7.00 -13.48
CA GLU A 69 2.55 -6.23 -14.71
C GLU A 69 1.41 -5.22 -14.76
N VAL A 70 1.71 -4.00 -15.20
CA VAL A 70 0.76 -2.92 -15.42
C VAL A 70 0.86 -2.46 -16.87
N GLY A 71 -0.14 -2.81 -17.68
CA GLY A 71 -0.04 -2.62 -19.13
C GLY A 71 1.09 -3.49 -19.71
N HIS A 72 2.26 -2.92 -19.96
CA HIS A 72 3.44 -3.63 -20.46
C HIS A 72 4.68 -3.40 -19.58
N GLU A 73 4.50 -2.82 -18.40
CA GLU A 73 5.57 -2.50 -17.48
C GLU A 73 5.55 -3.48 -16.31
N GLN A 74 6.67 -4.18 -16.11
CA GLN A 74 6.85 -5.06 -14.96
C GLN A 74 7.24 -4.24 -13.74
N LEU A 75 6.54 -4.44 -12.63
CA LEU A 75 6.90 -3.84 -11.35
C LEU A 75 8.07 -4.58 -10.70
N ASP A 76 8.97 -3.82 -10.08
CA ASP A 76 10.05 -4.37 -9.26
C ASP A 76 9.48 -4.81 -7.90
N THR A 77 9.22 -6.11 -7.73
CA THR A 77 8.65 -6.71 -6.53
C THR A 77 9.68 -7.09 -5.48
N ASP A 78 10.98 -6.95 -5.76
CA ASP A 78 12.06 -7.19 -4.79
C ASP A 78 12.19 -6.06 -3.76
N ARG A 79 11.49 -4.96 -4.02
CA ARG A 79 11.42 -3.75 -3.20
C ARG A 79 9.99 -3.48 -2.76
N PRO A 80 9.77 -2.64 -1.71
CA PRO A 80 8.46 -2.06 -1.50
C PRO A 80 7.99 -1.33 -2.74
N PHE A 81 6.76 -1.56 -3.15
CA PHE A 81 6.19 -0.90 -4.32
C PHE A 81 4.78 -0.38 -4.03
N LEU A 82 4.51 0.82 -4.52
CA LEU A 82 3.18 1.39 -4.53
C LEU A 82 2.41 0.80 -5.72
N PHE A 83 1.25 0.22 -5.45
CA PHE A 83 0.34 -0.21 -6.51
C PHE A 83 -0.11 0.98 -7.32
N PRO A 84 0.04 0.96 -8.65
CA PRO A 84 -0.54 1.98 -9.50
C PRO A 84 -2.07 1.90 -9.48
N LEU A 85 -2.72 3.04 -9.68
CA LEU A 85 -4.18 3.13 -9.79
C LEU A 85 -4.63 2.71 -11.21
N ALA A 86 -4.20 1.52 -11.63
CA ALA A 86 -4.45 0.92 -12.93
C ALA A 86 -4.68 -0.59 -12.77
N PRO A 87 -5.28 -1.28 -13.74
CA PRO A 87 -5.40 -2.74 -13.71
C PRO A 87 -4.03 -3.41 -13.65
N ILE A 88 -3.95 -4.49 -12.88
CA ILE A 88 -2.71 -5.23 -12.64
C ILE A 88 -2.92 -6.68 -13.05
N GLU A 89 -1.95 -7.22 -13.79
CA GLU A 89 -1.81 -8.65 -14.01
C GLU A 89 -0.74 -9.20 -13.06
N SER A 90 -0.98 -10.38 -12.51
CA SER A 90 -0.07 -11.03 -11.57
C SER A 90 0.11 -12.48 -11.91
N SER A 91 1.31 -13.02 -11.64
CA SER A 91 1.57 -14.46 -11.69
C SER A 91 2.60 -14.84 -10.62
N TRP A 92 2.49 -16.07 -10.15
CA TRP A 92 3.44 -16.63 -9.19
C TRP A 92 3.49 -18.16 -9.33
N GLU A 93 4.62 -18.73 -8.94
CA GLU A 93 4.83 -20.17 -8.90
C GLU A 93 4.91 -20.64 -7.45
N HIS A 94 4.24 -21.75 -7.13
CA HIS A 94 4.22 -22.43 -5.85
C HIS A 94 3.66 -21.61 -4.69
N GLU A 95 4.14 -20.40 -4.45
CA GLU A 95 3.76 -19.61 -3.28
C GLU A 95 3.83 -18.11 -3.58
N ALA A 96 2.81 -17.38 -3.11
CA ALA A 96 2.81 -15.93 -3.06
C ALA A 96 2.53 -15.44 -1.65
N ARG A 97 3.39 -14.57 -1.12
CA ARG A 97 3.15 -13.84 0.12
C ARG A 97 3.26 -12.36 -0.16
N ALA A 98 2.29 -11.62 0.33
CA ALA A 98 2.27 -10.18 0.21
C ALA A 98 1.82 -9.56 1.52
N GLN A 99 2.41 -8.41 1.84
CA GLN A 99 2.01 -7.58 2.96
C GLN A 99 1.80 -6.17 2.44
N SER A 100 0.68 -5.56 2.80
CA SER A 100 0.34 -4.20 2.35
C SER A 100 0.03 -3.27 3.52
N VAL A 101 0.38 -2.02 3.33
CA VAL A 101 -0.11 -0.88 4.11
C VAL A 101 -0.94 -0.03 3.16
N ARG A 102 -2.20 0.22 3.50
CA ARG A 102 -3.17 0.88 2.66
C ARG A 102 -3.69 2.13 3.34
N VAL A 103 -3.83 3.20 2.59
CA VAL A 103 -4.35 4.48 3.08
C VAL A 103 -5.36 5.06 2.09
N ASP A 104 -6.40 5.65 2.63
CA ASP A 104 -7.43 6.32 1.83
C ASP A 104 -6.85 7.51 1.05
N ILE A 105 -7.16 7.59 -0.23
CA ILE A 105 -6.66 8.64 -1.14
C ILE A 105 -7.09 10.02 -0.66
N HIS A 106 -8.37 10.18 -0.27
CA HIS A 106 -8.89 11.48 0.15
C HIS A 106 -8.29 11.94 1.49
N ALA A 107 -7.99 10.99 2.38
CA ALA A 107 -7.33 11.31 3.65
C ALA A 107 -5.87 11.75 3.43
N VAL A 108 -5.16 11.14 2.47
CA VAL A 108 -3.80 11.59 2.06
C VAL A 108 -3.86 12.96 1.39
N ASP A 109 -4.82 13.18 0.49
CA ASP A 109 -5.04 14.48 -0.14
C ASP A 109 -5.31 15.57 0.90
N ALA A 110 -6.18 15.28 1.88
CA ALA A 110 -6.49 16.23 2.96
C ALA A 110 -5.26 16.57 3.80
N LEU A 111 -4.42 15.59 4.13
CA LEU A 111 -3.15 15.83 4.84
C LEU A 111 -2.18 16.65 4.00
N ALA A 112 -2.06 16.39 2.70
CA ALA A 112 -1.22 17.17 1.79
C ALA A 112 -1.72 18.60 1.67
N GLN A 113 -3.03 18.82 1.57
CA GLN A 113 -3.64 20.16 1.55
C GLN A 113 -3.33 20.95 2.83
N GLU A 114 -3.44 20.30 3.99
CA GLU A 114 -3.08 20.88 5.29
C GLU A 114 -1.59 21.29 5.31
N TYR A 115 -0.71 20.37 4.94
CA TYR A 115 0.74 20.55 5.02
C TYR A 115 1.27 21.61 4.05
N PHE A 116 0.77 21.63 2.82
CA PHE A 116 1.21 22.56 1.79
C PHE A 116 0.37 23.85 1.73
N GLY A 117 -0.70 23.97 2.51
CA GLY A 117 -1.59 25.14 2.51
C GLY A 117 -2.29 25.34 1.16
N ARG A 118 -2.61 24.28 0.43
CA ARG A 118 -3.18 24.31 -0.92
C ARG A 118 -4.52 23.56 -0.98
N PRO A 119 -5.65 24.25 -0.74
CA PRO A 119 -6.96 23.65 -0.89
C PRO A 119 -7.17 23.06 -2.29
N GLY A 120 -7.75 21.87 -2.37
CA GLY A 120 -8.01 21.18 -3.63
C GLY A 120 -6.78 20.50 -4.25
N LEU A 121 -5.67 20.40 -3.53
CA LEU A 121 -4.52 19.61 -3.95
C LEU A 121 -4.91 18.12 -3.97
N HIS A 122 -4.64 17.44 -5.07
CA HIS A 122 -4.76 15.99 -5.22
C HIS A 122 -3.38 15.42 -5.52
N VAL A 123 -2.93 14.50 -4.69
CA VAL A 123 -1.61 13.87 -4.82
C VAL A 123 -1.63 12.86 -5.96
N ARG A 124 -0.63 12.95 -6.83
CA ARG A 124 -0.41 11.99 -7.91
C ARG A 124 0.97 11.37 -7.79
N PHE A 125 1.00 10.06 -7.60
CA PHE A 125 2.24 9.32 -7.65
C PHE A 125 2.66 9.10 -9.10
N THR A 126 3.95 9.31 -9.37
CA THR A 126 4.55 9.24 -10.71
C THR A 126 5.47 8.03 -10.89
N GLY A 127 5.59 7.20 -9.85
CA GLY A 127 6.36 5.97 -9.88
C GLY A 127 5.97 5.05 -8.73
N SER A 128 6.24 3.77 -8.90
CA SER A 128 5.87 2.72 -7.94
C SER A 128 6.98 2.42 -6.94
N ALA A 129 8.25 2.61 -7.28
CA ALA A 129 9.38 2.33 -6.38
C ALA A 129 9.73 3.54 -5.51
N PRO A 130 10.28 3.32 -4.29
CA PRO A 130 10.83 4.41 -3.49
C PRO A 130 11.89 5.20 -4.26
N LEU A 131 12.03 6.50 -3.97
CA LEU A 131 12.92 7.43 -4.65
C LEU A 131 14.38 6.97 -4.68
N ASP A 132 14.85 6.40 -3.58
CA ASP A 132 16.20 5.87 -3.41
C ASP A 132 16.30 4.85 -2.27
N ALA A 133 17.49 4.29 -2.06
CA ALA A 133 17.72 3.30 -1.01
C ALA A 133 17.54 3.84 0.42
N ALA A 134 17.70 5.15 0.66
CA ALA A 134 17.46 5.72 1.98
C ALA A 134 15.94 5.81 2.25
N ARG A 135 15.17 6.21 1.25
CA ARG A 135 13.71 6.25 1.30
C ARG A 135 13.11 4.86 1.42
N GLU A 136 13.66 3.87 0.73
CA GLU A 136 13.27 2.49 0.89
C GLU A 136 13.47 2.00 2.34
N ARG A 137 14.63 2.26 2.93
CA ARG A 137 14.89 1.90 4.34
C ARG A 137 13.95 2.60 5.31
N HIS A 138 13.66 3.89 5.06
CA HIS A 138 12.70 4.64 5.87
C HIS A 138 11.32 4.02 5.78
N TRP A 139 10.80 3.78 4.57
CA TRP A 139 9.51 3.11 4.38
C TRP A 139 9.46 1.75 5.09
N ARG A 140 10.49 0.90 4.92
CA ARG A 140 10.55 -0.41 5.60
C ARG A 140 10.50 -0.28 7.13
N SER A 141 11.11 0.75 7.70
CA SER A 141 11.04 1.03 9.13
C SER A 141 9.62 1.37 9.58
N VAL A 142 8.94 2.26 8.83
CA VAL A 142 7.54 2.62 9.10
C VAL A 142 6.63 1.40 8.97
N ALA A 143 6.75 0.66 7.87
CA ALA A 143 5.96 -0.54 7.64
C ALA A 143 6.19 -1.63 8.70
N THR A 144 7.44 -1.79 9.17
CA THR A 144 7.77 -2.71 10.26
C THR A 144 7.12 -2.29 11.57
N HIS A 145 7.17 -0.99 11.90
CA HIS A 145 6.48 -0.46 13.08
C HIS A 145 4.97 -0.72 13.01
N MET A 146 4.36 -0.47 11.85
CA MET A 146 2.94 -0.71 11.63
C MET A 146 2.53 -2.17 11.81
N ARG A 147 3.36 -3.11 11.34
CA ARG A 147 3.10 -4.55 11.39
C ARG A 147 3.45 -5.21 12.72
N GLY A 148 4.21 -4.53 13.56
CA GLY A 148 4.62 -4.93 14.90
C GLY A 148 3.82 -4.15 15.96
N PRO A 149 4.46 -3.25 16.72
CA PRO A 149 3.79 -2.52 17.82
C PRO A 149 2.56 -1.74 17.38
N GLY A 150 2.55 -1.19 16.16
CA GLY A 150 1.41 -0.44 15.63
C GLY A 150 0.17 -1.28 15.37
N SER A 151 0.30 -2.61 15.21
CA SER A 151 -0.81 -3.53 14.95
C SER A 151 -1.38 -4.17 16.21
N GLU A 152 -0.86 -3.85 17.40
CA GLU A 152 -1.44 -4.33 18.65
C GLU A 152 -2.87 -3.78 18.79
N PRO A 153 -3.86 -4.61 19.17
CA PRO A 153 -5.26 -4.20 19.22
C PRO A 153 -5.49 -2.95 20.07
N ASP A 154 -4.87 -2.86 21.25
CA ASP A 154 -5.01 -1.71 22.15
C ASP A 154 -4.47 -0.40 21.55
N VAL A 155 -3.49 -0.49 20.65
CA VAL A 155 -2.94 0.64 19.91
C VAL A 155 -3.85 1.00 18.75
N PHE A 156 -4.24 0.01 17.96
CA PHE A 156 -5.01 0.24 16.74
C PHE A 156 -6.46 0.69 17.02
N ASP A 157 -7.06 0.21 18.11
CA ASP A 157 -8.41 0.60 18.52
C ASP A 157 -8.46 2.00 19.17
N ASN A 158 -7.31 2.52 19.60
CA ASN A 158 -7.22 3.88 20.13
C ASN A 158 -7.23 4.91 19.00
N VAL A 159 -8.25 5.75 18.94
CA VAL A 159 -8.45 6.75 17.87
C VAL A 159 -7.27 7.71 17.73
N LEU A 160 -6.68 8.18 18.85
CA LEU A 160 -5.55 9.12 18.82
C LEU A 160 -4.28 8.45 18.29
N LEU A 161 -4.02 7.22 18.73
CA LEU A 161 -2.85 6.46 18.26
C LEU A 161 -3.01 6.09 16.78
N ARG A 162 -4.19 5.67 16.38
CA ARG A 162 -4.47 5.37 14.96
C ARG A 162 -4.35 6.59 14.06
N ASP A 163 -4.80 7.78 14.50
CA ASP A 163 -4.57 9.02 13.75
C ASP A 163 -3.06 9.35 13.62
N ALA A 164 -2.30 9.19 14.69
CA ALA A 164 -0.84 9.38 14.64
C ALA A 164 -0.16 8.37 13.69
N LEU A 165 -0.58 7.11 13.70
CA LEU A 165 -0.11 6.07 12.78
C LEU A 165 -0.44 6.43 11.32
N PHE A 166 -1.68 6.85 11.04
CA PHE A 166 -2.07 7.30 9.71
C PHE A 166 -1.18 8.46 9.24
N ARG A 167 -1.00 9.51 10.07
CA ARG A 167 -0.15 10.67 9.72
C ARG A 167 1.28 10.25 9.43
N THR A 168 1.82 9.32 10.21
CA THR A 168 3.18 8.77 9.99
C THR A 168 3.28 8.04 8.66
N VAL A 169 2.34 7.16 8.35
CA VAL A 169 2.31 6.40 7.09
C VAL A 169 2.12 7.34 5.90
N ALA A 170 1.18 8.26 5.97
CA ALA A 170 0.90 9.20 4.88
C ALA A 170 2.09 10.14 4.63
N ALA A 171 2.76 10.63 5.68
CA ALA A 171 3.98 11.42 5.56
C ALA A 171 5.12 10.62 4.91
N ALA A 172 5.33 9.36 5.33
CA ALA A 172 6.31 8.49 4.71
C ALA A 172 5.98 8.22 3.22
N LEU A 173 4.72 7.95 2.90
CA LEU A 173 4.26 7.76 1.53
C LEU A 173 4.58 8.98 0.65
N LEU A 174 4.25 10.19 1.11
CA LEU A 174 4.50 11.44 0.39
C LEU A 174 6.00 11.77 0.26
N SER A 175 6.83 11.36 1.21
CA SER A 175 8.26 11.67 1.21
C SER A 175 9.12 10.60 0.52
N ASP A 176 8.67 9.35 0.47
CA ASP A 176 9.50 8.24 0.06
C ASP A 176 9.22 7.78 -1.38
N PHE A 177 8.04 8.08 -1.91
CA PHE A 177 7.64 7.68 -3.26
C PHE A 177 7.53 8.88 -4.20
N PRO A 178 7.87 8.71 -5.50
CA PRO A 178 7.78 9.78 -6.49
C PRO A 178 6.36 10.30 -6.64
N ASN A 179 6.15 11.58 -6.41
CA ASN A 179 4.84 12.23 -6.54
C ASN A 179 4.99 13.71 -6.89
N ASP A 180 3.90 14.35 -7.28
CA ASP A 180 3.85 15.74 -7.76
C ASP A 180 3.91 16.80 -6.64
N THR A 181 4.02 16.38 -5.38
CA THR A 181 4.13 17.33 -4.24
C THR A 181 5.56 17.50 -3.73
N LEU A 182 6.53 16.73 -4.20
CA LEU A 182 7.91 16.73 -3.67
C LEU A 182 8.62 18.08 -3.76
N ASP A 183 8.32 18.86 -4.79
CA ASP A 183 8.91 20.17 -5.01
C ASP A 183 8.06 21.33 -4.43
N LEU A 184 6.96 21.01 -3.74
CA LEU A 184 6.11 22.03 -3.15
C LEU A 184 6.70 22.52 -1.82
N PRO A 185 6.79 23.84 -1.60
CA PRO A 185 7.16 24.37 -0.29
C PRO A 185 6.02 24.07 0.70
N PRO A 186 6.35 23.77 1.98
CA PRO A 186 5.34 23.66 3.03
C PRO A 186 4.61 24.99 3.19
N ALA A 187 3.38 24.95 3.71
CA ALA A 187 2.67 26.17 4.09
C ALA A 187 3.57 26.97 5.05
N HIS A 188 3.80 28.23 4.74
CA HIS A 188 4.48 29.10 5.70
C HIS A 188 3.53 29.20 6.90
N ASP A 189 3.99 28.72 8.07
CA ASP A 189 3.43 29.20 9.33
C ASP A 189 3.50 30.72 9.27
N GLY A 190 2.34 31.36 9.14
CA GLY A 190 2.27 32.80 9.09
C GLY A 190 2.96 33.37 10.31
N GLY A 191 4.24 33.68 10.14
CA GLY A 191 5.03 34.23 11.22
C GLY A 191 4.28 35.46 11.75
N VAL A 192 3.91 35.34 13.03
CA VAL A 192 3.49 36.53 13.80
C VAL A 192 4.63 37.53 13.64
N ALA A 193 4.42 38.50 12.79
CA ALA A 193 5.35 39.65 12.70
C ALA A 193 5.48 40.24 14.10
N PRO A 194 6.70 40.56 14.53
CA PRO A 194 6.96 41.14 15.82
C PRO A 194 6.29 42.53 16.01
#